data_40683712d1ebcf938c5059b27428c221
#
_entry.id   40683712d1ebcf938c5059b27428c221
#
_cell.length_a   1.000
_cell.length_b   1.000
_cell.length_c   1.000
_cell.angle_alpha   90.00
_cell.angle_beta   90.00
_cell.angle_gamma   90.00
#
_symmetry.space_group_name_H-M   'P 1'
#
loop_
_entity.id
_entity.type
_entity.pdbx_description
1 polymer ?
#
loop_
_entity_poly.entity_id
_entity_poly.type
_entity_poly.pdbx_seq_one_letter_code
_entity_poly.pdbx_strand_id
1 'polypeptide(L)'
;LPRWPFEEKPLLVFWETTKACPLACIHCRAEAITRPMPGELSHAEGLELVRQVAEFGRPYPVLVLSGGDPLSREDIWELVDEAHSLGVPVAMAPSPSKVLLDNIDNIAGGKVSAVSISIDHPSPEVHDRVRRYSGSWEAGVTAIRELLRRNVKVQVNTAVMRSTVDGLPGMVRLIKDLGVGVWEVFYLVPVGRARSEEDLTPLEWEDVSAFLFEASRYGITVRTSEGPMFRRVSLLLSYAMAKGLEPSKLVKVGALYSRLVGSLKDLLGEPGREAKFETSGTRDGKGVIFISHDGMVYPSGFLPVPVGSVRRDRLVNIYRRSRLLVDVREAKFKGRCGACEFKDICGGSRARAFAYSGDPLGEDPACPYVPGSLGDAVKEVMASWMG
;
A
#
# COMPACT_ATOMS: atom_id res chain seq x y z
N LEU A 1 -6.28 -21.93 4.31
CA LEU A 1 -7.36 -21.22 3.60
C LEU A 1 -7.17 -21.39 2.09
N PRO A 2 -8.22 -21.59 1.29
CA PRO A 2 -8.08 -21.66 -0.15
C PRO A 2 -7.42 -20.37 -0.67
N ARG A 3 -6.46 -20.54 -1.61
CA ARG A 3 -5.73 -19.43 -2.22
C ARG A 3 -6.69 -18.51 -2.95
N TRP A 4 -6.56 -17.20 -2.76
CA TRP A 4 -7.42 -16.22 -3.46
C TRP A 4 -7.25 -16.35 -4.99
N PRO A 5 -8.35 -16.42 -5.76
CA PRO A 5 -8.30 -16.64 -7.21
C PRO A 5 -7.98 -15.34 -7.97
N PHE A 6 -6.71 -14.93 -7.94
CA PHE A 6 -6.26 -13.68 -8.56
C PHE A 6 -6.47 -13.61 -10.08
N GLU A 7 -6.62 -14.74 -10.74
CA GLU A 7 -6.94 -14.81 -12.17
C GLU A 7 -8.36 -14.33 -12.45
N GLU A 8 -9.27 -14.59 -11.50
CA GLU A 8 -10.70 -14.32 -11.64
C GLU A 8 -11.13 -12.97 -11.08
N LYS A 9 -10.52 -12.55 -9.94
CA LYS A 9 -10.93 -11.35 -9.23
C LYS A 9 -9.82 -10.71 -8.41
N PRO A 10 -9.85 -9.36 -8.26
CA PRO A 10 -8.95 -8.66 -7.35
C PRO A 10 -9.33 -8.96 -5.89
N LEU A 11 -8.40 -8.77 -4.97
CA LEU A 11 -8.64 -8.72 -3.53
C LEU A 11 -9.12 -7.32 -3.13
N LEU A 12 -8.50 -6.29 -3.73
CA LEU A 12 -8.75 -4.88 -3.45
C LEU A 12 -9.11 -4.15 -4.75
N VAL A 13 -10.21 -3.41 -4.72
CA VAL A 13 -10.63 -2.48 -5.75
C VAL A 13 -10.52 -1.08 -5.16
N PHE A 14 -9.50 -0.32 -5.56
CA PHE A 14 -9.36 1.07 -5.16
C PHE A 14 -10.15 1.96 -6.10
N TRP A 15 -10.95 2.86 -5.54
CA TRP A 15 -11.62 3.89 -6.29
C TRP A 15 -11.23 5.28 -5.79
N GLU A 16 -10.64 6.08 -6.68
CA GLU A 16 -10.45 7.52 -6.50
C GLU A 16 -11.81 8.20 -6.71
N THR A 17 -12.57 8.37 -5.62
CA THR A 17 -13.95 8.83 -5.68
C THR A 17 -14.08 10.28 -6.13
N THR A 18 -13.05 11.10 -5.87
CA THR A 18 -12.95 12.51 -6.25
C THR A 18 -11.49 12.96 -6.23
N LYS A 19 -11.15 14.02 -6.95
CA LYS A 19 -9.87 14.73 -6.84
C LYS A 19 -9.89 15.81 -5.74
N ALA A 20 -11.06 16.12 -5.17
CA ALA A 20 -11.17 17.08 -4.09
C ALA A 20 -10.46 16.60 -2.82
N CYS A 21 -9.61 17.45 -2.24
CA CYS A 21 -8.91 17.19 -0.99
C CYS A 21 -8.53 18.49 -0.32
N PRO A 22 -8.68 18.64 1.00
CA PRO A 22 -8.21 19.82 1.72
C PRO A 22 -6.67 19.88 1.83
N LEU A 23 -5.95 18.76 1.58
CA LEU A 23 -4.51 18.66 1.68
C LEU A 23 -3.82 18.83 0.31
N ALA A 24 -2.53 19.27 0.36
CA ALA A 24 -1.70 19.47 -0.83
C ALA A 24 -0.37 18.72 -0.75
N CYS A 25 -0.39 17.48 -0.27
CA CYS A 25 0.79 16.64 0.02
C CYS A 25 1.86 16.66 -1.08
N ILE A 26 3.14 16.72 -0.70
CA ILE A 26 4.27 16.80 -1.65
C ILE A 26 4.42 15.51 -2.50
N HIS A 27 3.96 14.37 -2.00
CA HIS A 27 4.03 13.05 -2.64
C HIS A 27 2.69 12.58 -3.23
N CYS A 28 1.71 13.48 -3.37
CA CYS A 28 0.37 13.09 -3.80
C CYS A 28 0.35 12.55 -5.23
N ARG A 29 0.09 11.24 -5.39
CA ARG A 29 -0.05 10.59 -6.70
C ARG A 29 -1.22 11.13 -7.53
N ALA A 30 -2.30 11.53 -6.84
CA ALA A 30 -3.53 12.01 -7.47
C ALA A 30 -3.43 13.47 -7.94
N GLU A 31 -2.40 14.22 -7.51
CA GLU A 31 -2.34 15.66 -7.71
C GLU A 31 -3.64 16.35 -7.29
N ALA A 32 -4.16 15.92 -6.12
CA ALA A 32 -5.44 16.37 -5.59
C ALA A 32 -5.54 17.90 -5.53
N ILE A 33 -6.73 18.41 -5.75
CA ILE A 33 -7.09 19.84 -5.77
C ILE A 33 -8.19 20.11 -4.74
N THR A 34 -8.53 21.36 -4.49
CA THR A 34 -9.48 21.75 -3.43
C THR A 34 -10.95 21.53 -3.80
N ARG A 35 -11.27 21.14 -5.02
CA ARG A 35 -12.62 20.97 -5.54
C ARG A 35 -12.73 19.72 -6.42
N PRO A 36 -13.93 19.17 -6.63
CA PRO A 36 -14.15 18.11 -7.62
C PRO A 36 -13.69 18.52 -9.02
N MET A 37 -13.16 17.56 -9.76
CA MET A 37 -12.71 17.77 -11.12
C MET A 37 -13.88 17.53 -12.10
N PRO A 38 -14.03 18.32 -13.17
CA PRO A 38 -15.00 18.00 -14.22
C PRO A 38 -14.77 16.60 -14.78
N GLY A 39 -15.86 15.86 -15.01
CA GLY A 39 -15.78 14.50 -15.55
C GLY A 39 -15.66 13.39 -14.50
N GLU A 40 -15.67 13.71 -13.20
CA GLU A 40 -15.81 12.68 -12.16
C GLU A 40 -17.07 11.84 -12.37
N LEU A 41 -17.05 10.57 -11.95
CA LEU A 41 -18.23 9.72 -12.00
C LEU A 41 -19.38 10.37 -11.24
N SER A 42 -20.52 10.53 -11.91
CA SER A 42 -21.76 11.01 -11.30
C SER A 42 -22.24 10.04 -10.22
N HIS A 43 -23.23 10.45 -9.44
CA HIS A 43 -23.87 9.58 -8.44
C HIS A 43 -24.36 8.26 -9.07
N ALA A 44 -25.08 8.32 -10.18
CA ALA A 44 -25.60 7.13 -10.86
C ALA A 44 -24.47 6.20 -11.37
N GLU A 45 -23.40 6.79 -11.94
CA GLU A 45 -22.22 6.03 -12.37
C GLU A 45 -21.46 5.44 -11.18
N GLY A 46 -21.42 6.13 -10.04
CA GLY A 46 -20.84 5.64 -8.81
C GLY A 46 -21.58 4.42 -8.25
N LEU A 47 -22.91 4.48 -8.18
CA LEU A 47 -23.75 3.33 -7.82
C LEU A 47 -23.53 2.15 -8.77
N GLU A 48 -23.45 2.42 -10.07
CA GLU A 48 -23.20 1.38 -11.07
C GLU A 48 -21.82 0.75 -10.90
N LEU A 49 -20.78 1.53 -10.58
CA LEU A 49 -19.45 1.00 -10.26
C LEU A 49 -19.49 0.07 -9.03
N VAL A 50 -20.20 0.45 -7.98
CA VAL A 50 -20.38 -0.41 -6.79
C VAL A 50 -21.02 -1.75 -7.19
N ARG A 51 -22.04 -1.74 -8.06
CA ARG A 51 -22.68 -2.97 -8.59
C ARG A 51 -21.70 -3.81 -9.40
N GLN A 52 -20.87 -3.17 -10.23
CA GLN A 52 -19.82 -3.88 -10.99
C GLN A 52 -18.79 -4.55 -10.09
N VAL A 53 -18.47 -3.98 -8.91
CA VAL A 53 -17.62 -4.65 -7.91
C VAL A 53 -18.31 -5.91 -7.37
N ALA A 54 -19.62 -5.87 -7.14
CA ALA A 54 -20.38 -7.04 -6.68
C ALA A 54 -20.44 -8.18 -7.73
N GLU A 55 -20.29 -7.88 -9.03
CA GLU A 55 -20.25 -8.89 -10.09
C GLU A 55 -19.08 -9.87 -10.01
N PHE A 56 -18.00 -9.52 -9.29
CA PHE A 56 -16.92 -10.48 -9.04
C PHE A 56 -17.37 -11.70 -8.20
N GLY A 57 -18.50 -11.60 -7.52
CA GLY A 57 -19.06 -12.69 -6.72
C GLY A 57 -18.33 -12.92 -5.39
N ARG A 58 -18.97 -13.70 -4.53
CA ARG A 58 -18.44 -14.02 -3.18
C ARG A 58 -17.25 -14.96 -3.24
N PRO A 59 -16.27 -14.83 -2.29
CA PRO A 59 -16.08 -13.68 -1.42
C PRO A 59 -15.78 -12.43 -2.27
N TYR A 60 -16.46 -11.34 -1.96
CA TYR A 60 -16.32 -10.09 -2.71
C TYR A 60 -14.93 -9.46 -2.52
N PRO A 61 -14.39 -8.74 -3.52
CA PRO A 61 -13.30 -7.80 -3.31
C PRO A 61 -13.65 -6.76 -2.25
N VAL A 62 -12.67 -6.24 -1.55
CA VAL A 62 -12.85 -5.04 -0.71
C VAL A 62 -12.85 -3.81 -1.61
N LEU A 63 -13.92 -3.03 -1.57
CA LEU A 63 -13.97 -1.71 -2.20
C LEU A 63 -13.29 -0.69 -1.29
N VAL A 64 -12.17 -0.14 -1.74
CA VAL A 64 -11.42 0.88 -0.99
C VAL A 64 -11.74 2.26 -1.56
N LEU A 65 -12.54 3.02 -0.83
CA LEU A 65 -12.88 4.41 -1.16
C LEU A 65 -11.70 5.31 -0.78
N SER A 66 -11.12 5.93 -1.80
CA SER A 66 -9.92 6.75 -1.73
C SER A 66 -10.10 7.98 -2.62
N GLY A 67 -9.02 8.65 -2.99
CA GLY A 67 -9.07 9.75 -3.94
C GLY A 67 -8.14 10.87 -3.58
N GLY A 68 -8.63 12.08 -3.73
CA GLY A 68 -8.17 13.23 -2.99
C GLY A 68 -8.51 12.98 -1.52
N ASP A 69 -9.76 13.20 -1.16
CA ASP A 69 -10.34 12.77 0.11
C ASP A 69 -11.75 12.23 -0.15
N PRO A 70 -12.05 10.95 0.10
CA PRO A 70 -13.37 10.39 -0.17
C PRO A 70 -14.49 11.12 0.59
N LEU A 71 -14.18 11.68 1.76
CA LEU A 71 -15.14 12.47 2.56
C LEU A 71 -15.44 13.86 1.96
N SER A 72 -14.70 14.28 0.93
CA SER A 72 -14.99 15.49 0.14
C SER A 72 -16.01 15.24 -0.98
N ARG A 73 -16.47 14.01 -1.18
CA ARG A 73 -17.52 13.63 -2.12
C ARG A 73 -18.86 13.67 -1.40
N GLU A 74 -19.83 14.45 -1.93
CA GLU A 74 -21.12 14.71 -1.25
C GLU A 74 -21.97 13.44 -1.06
N ASP A 75 -22.02 12.54 -2.04
CA ASP A 75 -22.81 11.30 -2.05
C ASP A 75 -22.08 10.07 -1.49
N ILE A 76 -20.94 10.26 -0.80
CA ILE A 76 -20.08 9.15 -0.36
C ILE A 76 -20.82 8.13 0.51
N TRP A 77 -21.72 8.59 1.37
CA TRP A 77 -22.45 7.72 2.28
C TRP A 77 -23.52 6.89 1.57
N GLU A 78 -24.14 7.42 0.52
CA GLU A 78 -25.09 6.68 -0.32
C GLU A 78 -24.35 5.54 -1.07
N LEU A 79 -23.12 5.79 -1.53
CA LEU A 79 -22.27 4.77 -2.15
C LEU A 79 -21.86 3.68 -1.15
N VAL A 80 -21.57 4.06 0.10
CA VAL A 80 -21.31 3.09 1.20
C VAL A 80 -22.56 2.26 1.50
N ASP A 81 -23.73 2.89 1.49
CA ASP A 81 -25.00 2.22 1.72
C ASP A 81 -25.32 1.19 0.63
N GLU A 82 -25.12 1.54 -0.63
CA GLU A 82 -25.28 0.61 -1.76
C GLU A 82 -24.33 -0.58 -1.62
N ALA A 83 -23.03 -0.34 -1.35
CA ALA A 83 -22.06 -1.41 -1.18
C ALA A 83 -22.45 -2.35 -0.02
N HIS A 84 -22.88 -1.78 1.10
CA HIS A 84 -23.34 -2.56 2.26
C HIS A 84 -24.56 -3.38 1.93
N SER A 85 -25.54 -2.84 1.20
CA SER A 85 -26.78 -3.56 0.78
C SER A 85 -26.47 -4.77 -0.08
N LEU A 86 -25.43 -4.69 -0.93
CA LEU A 86 -24.94 -5.78 -1.79
C LEU A 86 -24.02 -6.75 -1.05
N GLY A 87 -23.62 -6.43 0.18
CA GLY A 87 -22.67 -7.22 0.99
C GLY A 87 -21.20 -7.05 0.55
N VAL A 88 -20.89 -6.02 -0.23
CA VAL A 88 -19.52 -5.68 -0.63
C VAL A 88 -18.82 -4.98 0.55
N PRO A 89 -17.70 -5.51 1.06
CA PRO A 89 -16.99 -4.89 2.16
C PRO A 89 -16.33 -3.58 1.71
N VAL A 90 -16.52 -2.52 2.50
CA VAL A 90 -15.95 -1.19 2.22
C VAL A 90 -14.81 -0.90 3.19
N ALA A 91 -13.68 -0.45 2.68
CA ALA A 91 -12.64 0.24 3.44
C ALA A 91 -12.53 1.70 2.97
N MET A 92 -12.06 2.59 3.83
CA MET A 92 -11.95 4.00 3.52
C MET A 92 -10.56 4.55 3.84
N ALA A 93 -10.04 5.40 2.96
CA ALA A 93 -8.74 6.06 3.12
C ALA A 93 -8.89 7.60 3.12
N PRO A 94 -9.48 8.20 4.17
CA PRO A 94 -9.67 9.64 4.24
C PRO A 94 -8.37 10.38 4.54
N SER A 95 -8.35 11.65 4.17
CA SER A 95 -7.25 12.56 4.51
C SER A 95 -7.31 12.95 6.00
N PRO A 96 -6.17 12.97 6.72
CA PRO A 96 -6.14 13.41 8.12
C PRO A 96 -6.37 14.92 8.21
N SER A 97 -7.62 15.31 8.39
CA SER A 97 -8.10 16.69 8.37
C SER A 97 -9.29 16.88 9.31
N LYS A 98 -9.76 18.13 9.44
CA LYS A 98 -11.01 18.40 10.15
C LYS A 98 -12.21 17.64 9.57
N VAL A 99 -12.26 17.44 8.24
CA VAL A 99 -13.33 16.68 7.58
C VAL A 99 -13.42 15.26 8.13
N LEU A 100 -12.27 14.61 8.34
CA LEU A 100 -12.23 13.28 8.97
C LEU A 100 -12.80 13.30 10.39
N LEU A 101 -12.42 14.29 11.21
CA LEU A 101 -12.90 14.40 12.59
C LEU A 101 -14.42 14.60 12.64
N ASP A 102 -14.96 15.42 11.75
CA ASP A 102 -16.40 15.67 11.65
C ASP A 102 -17.21 14.44 11.19
N ASN A 103 -16.56 13.41 10.63
CA ASN A 103 -17.19 12.19 10.10
C ASN A 103 -16.91 10.92 10.93
N ILE A 104 -16.30 11.02 12.09
CA ILE A 104 -15.97 9.85 12.94
C ILE A 104 -17.21 9.00 13.25
N ASP A 105 -18.34 9.62 13.57
CA ASP A 105 -19.58 8.91 13.93
C ASP A 105 -20.17 8.16 12.73
N ASN A 106 -20.14 8.77 11.54
CA ASN A 106 -20.59 8.11 10.30
C ASN A 106 -19.72 6.90 9.96
N ILE A 107 -18.39 7.04 10.08
CA ILE A 107 -17.44 5.93 9.85
C ILE A 107 -17.69 4.80 10.85
N ALA A 108 -17.91 5.12 12.12
CA ALA A 108 -18.17 4.17 13.18
C ALA A 108 -19.57 3.53 13.12
N GLY A 109 -20.45 3.98 12.24
CA GLY A 109 -21.82 3.49 12.07
C GLY A 109 -21.94 2.03 11.57
N GLY A 110 -20.82 1.29 11.41
CA GLY A 110 -20.79 -0.16 11.17
C GLY A 110 -20.82 -0.58 9.70
N LYS A 111 -20.92 0.35 8.74
CA LYS A 111 -20.92 0.04 7.29
C LYS A 111 -19.52 0.06 6.68
N VAL A 112 -18.57 0.75 7.32
CA VAL A 112 -17.14 0.79 6.93
C VAL A 112 -16.40 -0.28 7.72
N SER A 113 -15.79 -1.24 7.02
CA SER A 113 -15.12 -2.40 7.63
C SER A 113 -13.73 -2.09 8.18
N ALA A 114 -13.04 -1.12 7.61
CA ALA A 114 -11.70 -0.68 8.02
C ALA A 114 -11.39 0.72 7.50
N VAL A 115 -10.52 1.43 8.22
CA VAL A 115 -10.05 2.76 7.83
C VAL A 115 -8.53 2.79 7.83
N SER A 116 -7.93 3.38 6.79
CA SER A 116 -6.51 3.66 6.75
C SER A 116 -6.26 5.16 6.93
N ILE A 117 -5.45 5.51 7.92
CA ILE A 117 -5.10 6.90 8.23
C ILE A 117 -3.62 7.11 8.00
N SER A 118 -3.30 8.17 7.29
CA SER A 118 -1.92 8.47 6.92
C SER A 118 -1.20 9.27 8.01
N ILE A 119 -0.10 8.73 8.51
CA ILE A 119 0.89 9.42 9.35
C ILE A 119 2.28 9.11 8.78
N ASP A 120 2.96 10.13 8.26
CA ASP A 120 4.25 9.93 7.56
C ASP A 120 5.47 10.10 8.47
N HIS A 121 5.30 10.76 9.62
CA HIS A 121 6.39 11.03 10.55
C HIS A 121 5.87 11.15 11.99
N PRO A 122 6.64 10.75 13.03
CA PRO A 122 6.22 10.87 14.42
C PRO A 122 6.19 12.33 14.91
N SER A 123 6.99 13.25 14.31
CA SER A 123 6.93 14.69 14.61
C SER A 123 5.79 15.34 13.83
N PRO A 124 4.90 16.10 14.53
CA PRO A 124 3.82 16.87 13.90
C PRO A 124 4.31 17.82 12.83
N GLU A 125 5.41 18.52 13.08
CA GLU A 125 5.96 19.56 12.19
C GLU A 125 6.43 18.96 10.86
N VAL A 126 7.06 17.79 10.91
CA VAL A 126 7.53 17.10 9.69
C VAL A 126 6.34 16.56 8.91
N HIS A 127 5.40 15.90 9.60
CA HIS A 127 4.19 15.38 8.96
C HIS A 127 3.38 16.48 8.29
N ASP A 128 3.07 17.57 9.00
CA ASP A 128 2.25 18.66 8.48
C ASP A 128 2.93 19.37 7.29
N ARG A 129 4.26 19.50 7.31
CA ARG A 129 5.04 20.01 6.18
C ARG A 129 4.90 19.10 4.95
N VAL A 130 4.98 17.77 5.13
CA VAL A 130 4.80 16.79 4.04
C VAL A 130 3.38 16.85 3.49
N ARG A 131 2.39 16.96 4.36
CA ARG A 131 0.96 17.03 3.98
C ARG A 131 0.53 18.42 3.51
N ARG A 132 1.36 19.46 3.77
CA ARG A 132 1.04 20.87 3.50
C ARG A 132 -0.32 21.29 4.10
N TYR A 133 -0.56 20.81 5.33
CA TYR A 133 -1.78 21.09 6.07
C TYR A 133 -1.47 21.11 7.57
N SER A 134 -1.55 22.28 8.19
CA SER A 134 -1.32 22.44 9.63
C SER A 134 -2.38 21.72 10.44
N GLY A 135 -1.97 20.96 11.45
CA GLY A 135 -2.86 20.15 12.28
C GLY A 135 -3.25 18.78 11.66
N SER A 136 -2.67 18.41 10.52
CA SER A 136 -2.91 17.10 9.90
C SER A 136 -2.49 15.93 10.80
N TRP A 137 -1.34 16.06 11.47
CA TRP A 137 -0.85 15.05 12.40
C TRP A 137 -1.82 14.86 13.58
N GLU A 138 -2.23 15.97 14.20
CA GLU A 138 -3.13 15.93 15.35
C GLU A 138 -4.50 15.36 14.97
N ALA A 139 -5.06 15.79 13.84
CA ALA A 139 -6.31 15.25 13.29
C ALA A 139 -6.22 13.74 13.06
N GLY A 140 -5.12 13.27 12.46
CA GLY A 140 -4.89 11.85 12.23
C GLY A 140 -4.78 11.03 13.51
N VAL A 141 -3.97 11.47 14.47
CA VAL A 141 -3.80 10.79 15.78
C VAL A 141 -5.09 10.79 16.58
N THR A 142 -5.83 11.89 16.59
CA THR A 142 -7.15 11.99 17.26
C THR A 142 -8.13 11.02 16.61
N ALA A 143 -8.23 11.00 15.28
CA ALA A 143 -9.13 10.10 14.57
C ALA A 143 -8.79 8.63 14.83
N ILE A 144 -7.49 8.25 14.86
CA ILE A 144 -7.06 6.88 15.19
C ILE A 144 -7.57 6.48 16.56
N ARG A 145 -7.35 7.31 17.59
CA ARG A 145 -7.80 7.02 18.96
C ARG A 145 -9.32 6.87 19.06
N GLU A 146 -10.05 7.80 18.44
CA GLU A 146 -11.52 7.81 18.47
C GLU A 146 -12.12 6.60 17.73
N LEU A 147 -11.57 6.20 16.58
CA LEU A 147 -12.05 5.06 15.81
C LEU A 147 -11.73 3.73 16.52
N LEU A 148 -10.52 3.58 17.09
CA LEU A 148 -10.16 2.39 17.87
C LEU A 148 -11.05 2.24 19.11
N ARG A 149 -11.36 3.34 19.80
CA ARG A 149 -12.28 3.34 20.96
C ARG A 149 -13.69 2.87 20.57
N ARG A 150 -14.09 3.09 19.31
CA ARG A 150 -15.36 2.62 18.74
C ARG A 150 -15.27 1.26 18.06
N ASN A 151 -14.18 0.51 18.27
CA ASN A 151 -13.91 -0.81 17.68
C ASN A 151 -13.86 -0.82 16.14
N VAL A 152 -13.56 0.30 15.49
CA VAL A 152 -13.27 0.35 14.06
C VAL A 152 -11.85 -0.15 13.83
N LYS A 153 -11.65 -1.01 12.82
CA LYS A 153 -10.33 -1.47 12.42
C LYS A 153 -9.56 -0.31 11.77
N VAL A 154 -8.43 0.05 12.36
CA VAL A 154 -7.57 1.13 11.86
C VAL A 154 -6.24 0.57 11.40
N GLN A 155 -5.80 1.02 10.23
CA GLN A 155 -4.46 0.83 9.69
C GLN A 155 -3.77 2.20 9.60
N VAL A 156 -2.49 2.26 9.92
CA VAL A 156 -1.67 3.46 9.67
C VAL A 156 -0.91 3.28 8.37
N ASN A 157 -0.98 4.30 7.50
CA ASN A 157 -0.22 4.38 6.25
C ASN A 157 0.92 5.38 6.41
N THR A 158 2.13 5.02 5.97
CA THR A 158 3.31 5.89 6.02
C THR A 158 4.02 5.88 4.67
N ALA A 159 4.17 7.03 4.03
CA ALA A 159 4.99 7.18 2.83
C ALA A 159 6.45 7.43 3.23
N VAL A 160 7.35 6.56 2.78
CA VAL A 160 8.78 6.69 3.02
C VAL A 160 9.41 7.51 1.90
N MET A 161 10.09 8.56 2.31
CA MET A 161 10.84 9.48 1.46
C MET A 161 12.17 9.80 2.13
N ARG A 162 13.10 10.36 1.38
CA ARG A 162 14.39 10.80 1.93
C ARG A 162 14.24 11.76 3.11
N SER A 163 13.26 12.65 3.04
CA SER A 163 12.95 13.62 4.11
C SER A 163 12.22 13.03 5.32
N THR A 164 11.75 11.77 5.26
CA THR A 164 10.96 11.15 6.35
C THR A 164 11.56 9.85 6.88
N VAL A 165 12.50 9.22 6.20
CA VAL A 165 13.00 7.88 6.49
C VAL A 165 13.57 7.75 7.91
N ASP A 166 14.22 8.77 8.43
CA ASP A 166 14.82 8.77 9.77
C ASP A 166 13.76 8.76 10.89
N GLY A 167 12.51 9.08 10.57
CA GLY A 167 11.38 8.99 11.50
C GLY A 167 10.81 7.58 11.71
N LEU A 168 11.20 6.59 10.91
CA LEU A 168 10.60 5.25 10.96
C LEU A 168 10.68 4.56 12.33
N PRO A 169 11.78 4.62 13.11
CA PRO A 169 11.81 4.07 14.46
C PRO A 169 10.78 4.72 15.40
N GLY A 170 10.64 6.05 15.32
CA GLY A 170 9.62 6.79 16.06
C GLY A 170 8.19 6.46 15.61
N MET A 171 7.98 6.11 14.32
CA MET A 171 6.68 5.62 13.84
C MET A 171 6.31 4.28 14.48
N VAL A 172 7.25 3.34 14.63
CA VAL A 172 6.99 2.07 15.33
C VAL A 172 6.54 2.33 16.76
N ARG A 173 7.21 3.25 17.48
CA ARG A 173 6.83 3.68 18.82
C ARG A 173 5.43 4.27 18.84
N LEU A 174 5.14 5.24 17.98
CA LEU A 174 3.83 5.91 17.89
C LEU A 174 2.70 4.92 17.62
N ILE A 175 2.87 4.01 16.66
CA ILE A 175 1.88 2.99 16.29
C ILE A 175 1.57 2.07 17.47
N LYS A 176 2.60 1.64 18.21
CA LYS A 176 2.43 0.84 19.44
C LYS A 176 1.68 1.60 20.52
N ASP A 177 2.07 2.86 20.78
CA ASP A 177 1.46 3.69 21.80
C ASP A 177 -0.01 4.01 21.48
N LEU A 178 -0.38 4.03 20.20
CA LEU A 178 -1.77 4.18 19.74
C LEU A 178 -2.56 2.87 19.76
N GLY A 179 -1.91 1.71 19.89
CA GLY A 179 -2.56 0.40 19.86
C GLY A 179 -3.00 -0.05 18.45
N VAL A 180 -2.40 0.50 17.39
CA VAL A 180 -2.68 0.10 16.00
C VAL A 180 -1.98 -1.21 15.68
N GLY A 181 -2.72 -2.18 15.15
CA GLY A 181 -2.19 -3.51 14.84
C GLY A 181 -1.56 -3.66 13.45
N VAL A 182 -1.85 -2.76 12.51
CA VAL A 182 -1.41 -2.86 11.11
C VAL A 182 -0.75 -1.56 10.65
N TRP A 183 0.45 -1.69 10.11
CA TRP A 183 1.23 -0.62 9.49
C TRP A 183 1.50 -0.90 8.03
N GLU A 184 0.95 -0.10 7.13
CA GLU A 184 1.20 -0.16 5.69
C GLU A 184 2.23 0.89 5.29
N VAL A 185 3.36 0.45 4.78
CA VAL A 185 4.48 1.33 4.39
C VAL A 185 4.54 1.46 2.88
N PHE A 186 4.37 2.68 2.40
CA PHE A 186 4.41 3.02 0.99
C PHE A 186 5.83 3.42 0.58
N TYR A 187 6.39 2.69 -0.36
CA TYR A 187 7.65 3.05 -1.00
C TYR A 187 7.36 4.11 -2.06
N LEU A 188 8.12 5.20 -2.03
CA LEU A 188 7.90 6.29 -2.97
C LEU A 188 7.99 5.81 -4.42
N VAL A 189 7.05 6.24 -5.23
CA VAL A 189 7.09 6.16 -6.68
C VAL A 189 6.99 7.59 -7.21
N PRO A 190 7.88 8.06 -8.10
CA PRO A 190 7.87 9.42 -8.60
C PRO A 190 6.77 9.61 -9.66
N VAL A 191 5.51 9.65 -9.19
CA VAL A 191 4.30 9.93 -9.96
C VAL A 191 3.50 11.05 -9.31
N GLY A 192 2.70 11.78 -10.10
CA GLY A 192 1.96 12.95 -9.64
C GLY A 192 2.92 14.03 -9.10
N ARG A 193 2.69 14.50 -7.86
CA ARG A 193 3.58 15.50 -7.22
C ARG A 193 4.86 14.93 -6.62
N ALA A 194 4.99 13.61 -6.52
CA ALA A 194 6.21 12.99 -5.99
C ALA A 194 7.39 13.23 -6.91
N ARG A 195 8.54 13.56 -6.32
CA ARG A 195 9.78 13.87 -7.04
C ARG A 195 10.83 12.80 -6.80
N SER A 196 11.65 12.53 -7.81
CA SER A 196 12.74 11.55 -7.75
C SER A 196 13.83 11.89 -6.73
N GLU A 197 13.99 13.19 -6.39
CA GLU A 197 14.95 13.64 -5.38
C GLU A 197 14.60 13.17 -3.96
N GLU A 198 13.32 12.87 -3.73
CA GLU A 198 12.83 12.27 -2.48
C GLU A 198 12.91 10.74 -2.47
N ASP A 199 13.27 10.10 -3.59
CA ASP A 199 13.45 8.65 -3.66
C ASP A 199 14.72 8.20 -2.94
N LEU A 200 14.72 6.99 -2.44
CA LEU A 200 15.88 6.36 -1.83
C LEU A 200 16.70 5.60 -2.89
N THR A 201 17.95 5.38 -2.63
CA THR A 201 18.80 4.51 -3.45
C THR A 201 18.36 3.05 -3.32
N PRO A 202 18.73 2.17 -4.27
CA PRO A 202 18.38 0.75 -4.19
C PRO A 202 18.84 0.07 -2.89
N LEU A 203 20.04 0.42 -2.40
CA LEU A 203 20.55 -0.11 -1.13
C LEU A 203 19.76 0.40 0.06
N GLU A 204 19.39 1.69 0.08
CA GLU A 204 18.55 2.25 1.15
C GLU A 204 17.15 1.62 1.16
N TRP A 205 16.57 1.27 0.00
CA TRP A 205 15.31 0.51 -0.04
C TRP A 205 15.45 -0.91 0.51
N GLU A 206 16.59 -1.56 0.30
CA GLU A 206 16.90 -2.84 0.94
C GLU A 206 17.03 -2.66 2.46
N ASP A 207 17.71 -1.60 2.90
CA ASP A 207 17.85 -1.23 4.32
C ASP A 207 16.48 -0.99 4.98
N VAL A 208 15.60 -0.25 4.32
CA VAL A 208 14.22 -0.03 4.79
C VAL A 208 13.46 -1.35 4.85
N SER A 209 13.59 -2.23 3.84
CA SER A 209 12.94 -3.54 3.85
C SER A 209 13.41 -4.40 5.03
N ALA A 210 14.71 -4.41 5.31
CA ALA A 210 15.27 -5.15 6.44
C ALA A 210 14.85 -4.52 7.78
N PHE A 211 14.82 -3.19 7.88
CA PHE A 211 14.31 -2.48 9.05
C PHE A 211 12.83 -2.82 9.32
N LEU A 212 12.00 -2.85 8.29
CA LEU A 212 10.58 -3.18 8.43
C LEU A 212 10.35 -4.61 8.92
N PHE A 213 11.23 -5.54 8.53
CA PHE A 213 11.22 -6.88 9.11
C PHE A 213 11.51 -6.82 10.62
N GLU A 214 12.55 -6.08 11.06
CA GLU A 214 12.82 -5.89 12.50
C GLU A 214 11.65 -5.21 13.21
N ALA A 215 11.05 -4.16 12.62
CA ALA A 215 9.87 -3.47 13.14
C ALA A 215 8.68 -4.43 13.36
N SER A 216 8.48 -5.39 12.46
CA SER A 216 7.41 -6.38 12.57
C SER A 216 7.54 -7.30 13.80
N ARG A 217 8.72 -7.39 14.37
CA ARG A 217 9.01 -8.17 15.60
C ARG A 217 8.57 -7.48 16.89
N TYR A 218 8.11 -6.22 16.79
CA TYR A 218 7.56 -5.48 17.94
C TYR A 218 6.04 -5.62 18.09
N GLY A 219 5.44 -6.62 17.44
CA GLY A 219 4.02 -6.97 17.58
C GLY A 219 3.07 -6.24 16.62
N ILE A 220 3.61 -5.49 15.66
CA ILE A 220 2.86 -4.80 14.61
C ILE A 220 2.89 -5.64 13.34
N THR A 221 1.75 -5.83 12.68
CA THR A 221 1.71 -6.45 11.34
C THR A 221 2.14 -5.42 10.31
N VAL A 222 3.29 -5.66 9.65
CA VAL A 222 3.82 -4.79 8.60
C VAL A 222 3.40 -5.27 7.23
N ARG A 223 2.93 -4.34 6.41
CA ARG A 223 2.62 -4.51 4.98
C ARG A 223 3.36 -3.46 4.18
N THR A 224 3.52 -3.68 2.87
CA THR A 224 4.12 -2.68 1.99
C THR A 224 3.31 -2.50 0.72
N SER A 225 3.13 -1.24 0.31
CA SER A 225 2.68 -0.83 -1.02
C SER A 225 3.87 -0.31 -1.83
N GLU A 226 3.98 -0.68 -3.11
CA GLU A 226 5.10 -0.36 -4.01
C GLU A 226 6.49 -0.81 -3.51
N GLY A 227 6.52 -1.61 -2.46
CA GLY A 227 7.72 -2.21 -1.86
C GLY A 227 7.71 -3.74 -1.88
N PRO A 228 7.43 -4.43 -3.02
CA PRO A 228 7.31 -5.89 -3.01
C PRO A 228 8.61 -6.61 -2.67
N MET A 229 9.77 -5.94 -2.76
CA MET A 229 11.05 -6.49 -2.33
C MET A 229 11.08 -6.82 -0.82
N PHE A 230 10.29 -6.16 -0.01
CA PHE A 230 10.09 -6.47 1.41
C PHE A 230 9.75 -7.96 1.62
N ARG A 231 8.96 -8.56 0.72
CA ARG A 231 8.59 -9.98 0.80
C ARG A 231 9.81 -10.89 0.68
N ARG A 232 10.69 -10.62 -0.31
CA ARG A 232 11.95 -11.36 -0.47
C ARG A 232 12.83 -11.19 0.76
N VAL A 233 13.03 -9.96 1.19
CA VAL A 233 13.87 -9.66 2.37
C VAL A 233 13.33 -10.35 3.62
N SER A 234 12.03 -10.27 3.86
CA SER A 234 11.39 -10.92 5.03
C SER A 234 11.52 -12.44 5.02
N LEU A 235 11.39 -13.07 3.85
CA LEU A 235 11.58 -14.52 3.72
C LEU A 235 13.04 -14.92 4.01
N LEU A 236 13.99 -14.18 3.46
CA LEU A 236 15.42 -14.42 3.67
C LEU A 236 15.82 -14.25 5.13
N LEU A 237 15.33 -13.19 5.78
CA LEU A 237 15.63 -12.92 7.19
C LEU A 237 14.94 -13.92 8.12
N SER A 238 13.70 -14.32 7.82
CA SER A 238 13.00 -15.38 8.56
C SER A 238 13.76 -16.72 8.48
N TYR A 239 14.23 -17.06 7.28
CA TYR A 239 15.05 -18.26 7.07
C TYR A 239 16.38 -18.18 7.84
N ALA A 240 17.08 -17.05 7.78
CA ALA A 240 18.32 -16.83 8.53
C ALA A 240 18.09 -17.02 10.04
N MET A 241 17.04 -16.43 10.59
CA MET A 241 16.68 -16.58 12.00
C MET A 241 16.39 -18.05 12.37
N ALA A 242 15.60 -18.74 11.56
CA ALA A 242 15.24 -20.15 11.80
C ALA A 242 16.46 -21.08 11.78
N LYS A 243 17.48 -20.77 10.97
CA LYS A 243 18.71 -21.54 10.81
C LYS A 243 19.87 -21.04 11.69
N GLY A 244 19.70 -19.95 12.45
CA GLY A 244 20.79 -19.33 13.22
C GLY A 244 21.92 -18.78 12.33
N LEU A 245 21.59 -18.33 11.11
CA LEU A 245 22.56 -17.74 10.18
C LEU A 245 22.68 -16.23 10.40
N GLU A 246 23.86 -15.70 10.11
CA GLU A 246 24.06 -14.24 10.08
C GLU A 246 23.23 -13.62 8.93
N PRO A 247 22.33 -12.64 9.21
CA PRO A 247 21.48 -12.01 8.22
C PRO A 247 22.24 -11.45 7.01
N SER A 248 23.42 -10.91 7.21
CA SER A 248 24.30 -10.33 6.20
C SER A 248 24.77 -11.31 5.11
N LYS A 249 24.63 -12.62 5.35
CA LYS A 249 24.91 -13.65 4.34
C LYS A 249 23.81 -13.75 3.27
N LEU A 250 22.60 -13.32 3.59
CA LEU A 250 21.43 -13.46 2.71
C LEU A 250 20.87 -12.10 2.24
N VAL A 251 20.99 -11.06 3.04
CA VAL A 251 20.50 -9.71 2.74
C VAL A 251 21.61 -8.71 2.90
N LYS A 252 21.89 -7.95 1.84
CA LYS A 252 22.90 -6.90 1.90
C LYS A 252 22.28 -5.65 2.52
N VAL A 253 22.76 -5.29 3.72
CA VAL A 253 22.32 -4.09 4.45
C VAL A 253 23.45 -3.08 4.57
N GLY A 254 23.08 -1.80 4.62
CA GLY A 254 23.98 -0.66 4.71
C GLY A 254 23.88 0.13 6.01
N ALA A 255 24.39 1.35 5.99
CA ALA A 255 24.43 2.24 7.15
C ALA A 255 23.06 2.71 7.60
N LEU A 256 22.11 2.87 6.69
CA LEU A 256 20.74 3.28 7.03
C LEU A 256 20.06 2.23 7.90
N TYR A 257 20.16 0.95 7.55
CA TYR A 257 19.64 -0.14 8.37
C TYR A 257 20.19 -0.09 9.80
N SER A 258 21.51 -0.02 9.94
CA SER A 258 22.16 0.00 11.26
C SER A 258 21.70 1.17 12.12
N ARG A 259 21.54 2.34 11.53
CA ARG A 259 21.06 3.56 12.20
C ARG A 259 19.61 3.41 12.63
N LEU A 260 18.72 2.94 11.74
CA LEU A 260 17.31 2.78 12.04
C LEU A 260 17.06 1.72 13.12
N VAL A 261 17.74 0.56 13.03
CA VAL A 261 17.60 -0.53 14.01
C VAL A 261 18.19 -0.14 15.35
N GLY A 262 19.35 0.54 15.38
CA GLY A 262 19.92 1.07 16.60
C GLY A 262 18.96 2.02 17.31
N SER A 263 18.43 3.02 16.60
CA SER A 263 17.43 3.93 17.15
C SER A 263 16.16 3.22 17.62
N LEU A 264 15.70 2.17 16.90
CA LEU A 264 14.52 1.39 17.31
C LEU A 264 14.76 0.65 18.63
N LYS A 265 15.94 0.04 18.78
CA LYS A 265 16.33 -0.64 20.03
C LYS A 265 16.48 0.33 21.20
N ASP A 266 17.04 1.51 20.95
CA ASP A 266 17.13 2.56 21.99
C ASP A 266 15.74 3.01 22.46
N LEU A 267 14.76 3.06 21.57
CA LEU A 267 13.39 3.49 21.88
C LEU A 267 12.54 2.40 22.54
N LEU A 268 12.69 1.14 22.17
CA LEU A 268 11.76 0.06 22.50
C LEU A 268 12.41 -1.18 23.13
N GLY A 269 13.75 -1.21 23.27
CA GLY A 269 14.50 -2.38 23.70
C GLY A 269 14.62 -3.45 22.62
N GLU A 270 15.02 -4.66 23.00
CA GLU A 270 15.18 -5.78 22.06
C GLU A 270 13.82 -6.27 21.54
N PRO A 271 13.75 -6.65 20.25
CA PRO A 271 12.51 -7.14 19.64
C PRO A 271 12.13 -8.54 20.13
N GLY A 272 10.86 -8.90 19.94
CA GLY A 272 10.39 -10.28 20.10
C GLY A 272 11.01 -11.24 19.08
N ARG A 273 10.75 -12.54 19.25
CA ARG A 273 11.24 -13.55 18.28
C ARG A 273 10.38 -13.67 17.04
N GLU A 274 9.09 -13.42 17.16
CA GLU A 274 8.12 -13.57 16.07
C GLU A 274 8.03 -12.31 15.22
N ALA A 275 8.18 -12.46 13.92
CA ALA A 275 7.96 -11.38 12.94
C ALA A 275 6.53 -11.47 12.40
N LYS A 276 5.81 -10.35 12.39
CA LYS A 276 4.44 -10.24 11.89
C LYS A 276 4.41 -9.41 10.60
N PHE A 277 4.38 -10.08 9.46
CA PHE A 277 4.27 -9.42 8.16
C PHE A 277 3.31 -10.17 7.25
N GLU A 278 2.68 -9.45 6.34
CA GLU A 278 1.77 -10.07 5.37
C GLU A 278 2.37 -10.11 3.96
N THR A 279 2.22 -11.26 3.35
CA THR A 279 2.66 -11.54 1.98
C THR A 279 1.51 -12.11 1.15
N SER A 280 0.44 -11.34 0.97
CA SER A 280 -0.74 -11.79 0.20
C SER A 280 -0.44 -12.13 -1.27
N GLY A 281 0.75 -11.78 -1.78
CA GLY A 281 1.14 -11.99 -3.17
C GLY A 281 0.48 -11.00 -4.15
N THR A 282 -0.18 -9.96 -3.63
CA THR A 282 -0.76 -8.89 -4.44
C THR A 282 0.34 -8.00 -5.04
N ARG A 283 0.08 -7.42 -6.19
CA ARG A 283 0.89 -6.37 -6.84
C ARG A 283 0.00 -5.59 -7.79
N ASP A 284 0.52 -4.52 -8.40
CA ASP A 284 -0.18 -3.78 -9.44
C ASP A 284 -0.79 -4.73 -10.47
N GLY A 285 -2.11 -4.73 -10.65
CA GLY A 285 -2.81 -5.61 -11.58
C GLY A 285 -2.95 -7.09 -11.18
N LYS A 286 -2.36 -7.53 -10.06
CA LYS A 286 -2.57 -8.86 -9.48
C LYS A 286 -3.15 -8.72 -8.08
N GLY A 287 -4.42 -8.97 -7.93
CA GLY A 287 -5.13 -8.80 -6.65
C GLY A 287 -5.41 -7.35 -6.29
N VAL A 288 -4.94 -6.39 -7.06
CA VAL A 288 -5.21 -4.95 -6.94
C VAL A 288 -5.63 -4.42 -8.29
N ILE A 289 -6.65 -3.56 -8.31
CA ILE A 289 -7.06 -2.75 -9.45
C ILE A 289 -7.49 -1.36 -8.94
N PHE A 290 -7.33 -0.35 -9.77
CA PHE A 290 -7.62 1.03 -9.43
C PHE A 290 -8.54 1.67 -10.47
N ILE A 291 -9.55 2.38 -10.00
CA ILE A 291 -10.47 3.19 -10.82
C ILE A 291 -10.25 4.66 -10.47
N SER A 292 -9.94 5.48 -11.46
CA SER A 292 -9.80 6.92 -11.29
C SER A 292 -11.16 7.61 -11.17
N HIS A 293 -11.13 8.87 -10.77
CA HIS A 293 -12.32 9.70 -10.61
C HIS A 293 -13.20 9.78 -11.87
N ASP A 294 -12.61 9.67 -13.06
CA ASP A 294 -13.29 9.71 -14.36
C ASP A 294 -13.70 8.33 -14.89
N GLY A 295 -13.53 7.27 -14.09
CA GLY A 295 -13.90 5.90 -14.45
C GLY A 295 -12.88 5.15 -15.33
N MET A 296 -11.70 5.71 -15.55
CA MET A 296 -10.61 4.96 -16.17
C MET A 296 -10.05 3.93 -15.21
N VAL A 297 -9.65 2.77 -15.73
CA VAL A 297 -9.16 1.63 -14.94
C VAL A 297 -7.67 1.45 -15.16
N TYR A 298 -6.93 1.23 -14.07
CA TYR A 298 -5.48 1.08 -14.03
C TYR A 298 -5.08 -0.13 -13.19
N PRO A 299 -3.87 -0.70 -13.38
CA PRO A 299 -3.37 -1.81 -12.55
C PRO A 299 -3.21 -1.43 -11.07
N SER A 300 -2.84 -0.19 -10.79
CA SER A 300 -2.82 0.44 -9.45
C SER A 300 -2.91 1.95 -9.58
N GLY A 301 -3.09 2.65 -8.46
CA GLY A 301 -3.10 4.10 -8.43
C GLY A 301 -1.74 4.76 -8.72
N PHE A 302 -0.65 4.00 -8.70
CA PHE A 302 0.70 4.48 -8.97
C PHE A 302 1.19 4.14 -10.38
N LEU A 303 0.47 3.29 -11.12
CA LEU A 303 0.81 2.88 -12.48
C LEU A 303 -0.16 3.51 -13.50
N PRO A 304 0.16 4.67 -14.09
CA PRO A 304 -0.74 5.43 -14.96
C PRO A 304 -0.83 4.86 -16.38
N VAL A 305 -0.97 3.53 -16.50
CA VAL A 305 -1.19 2.83 -17.78
C VAL A 305 -2.64 2.34 -17.80
N PRO A 306 -3.53 2.98 -18.58
CA PRO A 306 -4.94 2.62 -18.60
C PRO A 306 -5.16 1.23 -19.20
N VAL A 307 -6.03 0.45 -18.59
CA VAL A 307 -6.38 -0.91 -19.03
C VAL A 307 -7.84 -1.04 -19.45
N GLY A 308 -8.64 0.00 -19.28
CA GLY A 308 -10.04 0.06 -19.67
C GLY A 308 -10.78 1.26 -19.06
N SER A 309 -12.09 1.28 -19.18
CA SER A 309 -12.97 2.28 -18.55
C SER A 309 -14.29 1.64 -18.15
N VAL A 310 -14.76 1.87 -16.91
CA VAL A 310 -16.03 1.36 -16.40
C VAL A 310 -17.25 1.97 -17.11
N ARG A 311 -17.06 3.07 -17.83
CA ARG A 311 -18.10 3.68 -18.71
C ARG A 311 -18.29 2.93 -20.03
N ARG A 312 -17.34 2.05 -20.42
CA ARG A 312 -17.34 1.39 -21.73
C ARG A 312 -17.44 -0.12 -21.65
N ASP A 313 -16.94 -0.72 -20.54
CA ASP A 313 -16.95 -2.17 -20.36
C ASP A 313 -17.13 -2.50 -18.86
N ARG A 314 -17.54 -3.73 -18.57
CA ARG A 314 -17.71 -4.23 -17.22
C ARG A 314 -16.35 -4.44 -16.54
N LEU A 315 -16.23 -4.01 -15.27
CA LEU A 315 -14.98 -4.11 -14.51
C LEU A 315 -14.43 -5.55 -14.47
N VAL A 316 -15.31 -6.55 -14.39
CA VAL A 316 -14.95 -7.97 -14.43
C VAL A 316 -14.26 -8.34 -15.75
N ASN A 317 -14.75 -7.86 -16.88
CA ASN A 317 -14.14 -8.10 -18.19
C ASN A 317 -12.78 -7.44 -18.30
N ILE A 318 -12.69 -6.18 -17.89
CA ILE A 318 -11.41 -5.42 -17.88
C ILE A 318 -10.37 -6.17 -17.06
N TYR A 319 -10.72 -6.59 -15.83
CA TYR A 319 -9.80 -7.29 -14.95
C TYR A 319 -9.32 -8.62 -15.55
N ARG A 320 -10.24 -9.43 -16.07
CA ARG A 320 -9.91 -10.78 -16.57
C ARG A 320 -9.19 -10.78 -17.90
N ARG A 321 -9.48 -9.82 -18.81
CA ARG A 321 -9.07 -9.88 -20.22
C ARG A 321 -7.99 -8.89 -20.62
N SER A 322 -7.76 -7.82 -19.86
CA SER A 322 -6.72 -6.85 -20.20
C SER A 322 -5.35 -7.52 -20.27
N ARG A 323 -4.68 -7.38 -21.43
CA ARG A 323 -3.39 -8.01 -21.70
C ARG A 323 -2.35 -7.70 -20.63
N LEU A 324 -2.22 -6.42 -20.26
CA LEU A 324 -1.25 -6.01 -19.24
C LEU A 324 -1.54 -6.70 -17.89
N LEU A 325 -2.81 -6.76 -17.47
CA LEU A 325 -3.17 -7.41 -16.21
C LEU A 325 -2.89 -8.92 -16.23
N VAL A 326 -3.12 -9.58 -17.37
CA VAL A 326 -2.77 -11.00 -17.57
C VAL A 326 -1.26 -11.20 -17.47
N ASP A 327 -0.48 -10.41 -18.21
CA ASP A 327 0.97 -10.52 -18.23
C ASP A 327 1.61 -10.29 -16.86
N VAL A 328 1.06 -9.34 -16.08
CA VAL A 328 1.48 -9.11 -14.68
C VAL A 328 1.14 -10.29 -13.78
N ARG A 329 -0.06 -10.87 -13.90
CA ARG A 329 -0.47 -12.05 -13.12
C ARG A 329 0.40 -13.27 -13.41
N GLU A 330 0.75 -13.47 -14.68
CA GLU A 330 1.62 -14.55 -15.16
C GLU A 330 3.12 -14.26 -14.94
N ALA A 331 3.46 -13.15 -14.29
CA ALA A 331 4.85 -12.74 -14.02
C ALA A 331 5.75 -12.69 -15.26
N LYS A 332 5.21 -12.24 -16.41
CA LYS A 332 5.93 -12.07 -17.68
C LYS A 332 6.79 -10.80 -17.65
N PHE A 333 7.68 -10.73 -16.68
CA PHE A 333 8.57 -9.58 -16.51
C PHE A 333 9.82 -9.71 -17.37
N LYS A 334 10.47 -8.57 -17.61
CA LYS A 334 11.74 -8.45 -18.33
C LYS A 334 12.89 -8.16 -17.38
N GLY A 335 14.10 -8.16 -17.91
CA GLY A 335 15.31 -7.84 -17.17
C GLY A 335 15.51 -8.72 -15.93
N ARG A 336 16.11 -8.13 -14.88
CA ARG A 336 16.39 -8.85 -13.63
C ARG A 336 15.12 -9.40 -12.96
N CYS A 337 14.00 -8.68 -13.01
CA CYS A 337 12.74 -9.17 -12.44
C CYS A 337 12.24 -10.44 -13.16
N GLY A 338 12.41 -10.55 -14.48
CA GLY A 338 12.03 -11.73 -15.26
C GLY A 338 12.88 -12.96 -14.98
N ALA A 339 14.17 -12.75 -14.75
CA ALA A 339 15.15 -13.81 -14.44
C ALA A 339 15.18 -14.18 -12.94
N CYS A 340 14.47 -13.42 -12.07
CA CYS A 340 14.58 -13.56 -10.63
C CYS A 340 13.81 -14.78 -10.10
N GLU A 341 14.41 -15.51 -9.19
CA GLU A 341 13.83 -16.67 -8.49
C GLU A 341 12.61 -16.27 -7.63
N PHE A 342 12.59 -15.03 -7.18
CA PHE A 342 11.50 -14.48 -6.37
C PHE A 342 10.41 -13.79 -7.19
N LYS A 343 10.39 -13.89 -8.51
CA LYS A 343 9.47 -13.16 -9.39
C LYS A 343 7.98 -13.37 -9.05
N ASP A 344 7.62 -14.57 -8.63
CA ASP A 344 6.22 -14.91 -8.31
C ASP A 344 5.77 -14.32 -6.96
N ILE A 345 6.69 -14.17 -6.03
CA ILE A 345 6.45 -13.62 -4.69
C ILE A 345 6.58 -12.11 -4.69
N CYS A 346 7.68 -11.59 -5.23
CA CYS A 346 8.05 -10.19 -5.28
C CYS A 346 7.56 -9.55 -6.59
N GLY A 347 8.22 -9.84 -7.70
CA GLY A 347 7.95 -9.31 -9.04
C GLY A 347 8.30 -7.84 -9.23
N GLY A 348 8.85 -7.14 -8.24
CA GLY A 348 9.17 -5.71 -8.27
C GLY A 348 7.93 -4.79 -8.36
N SER A 349 8.08 -3.51 -8.05
CA SER A 349 7.05 -2.50 -8.29
C SER A 349 6.90 -2.24 -9.80
N ARG A 350 5.71 -2.50 -10.32
CA ARG A 350 5.41 -2.25 -11.75
C ARG A 350 5.26 -0.77 -12.03
N ALA A 351 4.76 -0.03 -11.02
CA ALA A 351 4.66 1.42 -11.08
C ALA A 351 6.05 2.07 -11.14
N ARG A 352 7.00 1.63 -10.30
CA ARG A 352 8.38 2.16 -10.33
C ARG A 352 9.09 1.74 -11.61
N ALA A 353 8.93 0.50 -12.07
CA ALA A 353 9.47 0.06 -13.35
C ALA A 353 9.02 1.00 -14.48
N PHE A 354 7.72 1.32 -14.54
CA PHE A 354 7.17 2.24 -15.53
C PHE A 354 7.68 3.67 -15.35
N ALA A 355 7.69 4.20 -14.13
CA ALA A 355 8.09 5.58 -13.85
C ALA A 355 9.53 5.88 -14.32
N TYR A 356 10.43 4.89 -14.24
CA TYR A 356 11.83 5.07 -14.62
C TYR A 356 12.19 4.59 -16.04
N SER A 357 11.45 3.65 -16.60
CA SER A 357 11.78 3.06 -17.92
C SER A 357 10.70 3.20 -18.98
N GLY A 358 9.47 3.62 -18.61
CA GLY A 358 8.30 3.62 -19.49
C GLY A 358 7.72 2.21 -19.76
N ASP A 359 8.29 1.15 -19.18
CA ASP A 359 7.82 -0.24 -19.37
C ASP A 359 7.31 -0.84 -18.04
N PRO A 360 5.98 -1.07 -17.90
CA PRO A 360 5.42 -1.67 -16.68
C PRO A 360 5.84 -3.12 -16.45
N LEU A 361 6.37 -3.80 -17.46
CA LEU A 361 6.92 -5.16 -17.36
C LEU A 361 8.45 -5.18 -17.20
N GLY A 362 9.10 -4.01 -17.20
CA GLY A 362 10.53 -3.85 -16.99
C GLY A 362 11.00 -4.28 -15.60
N GLU A 363 12.28 -4.17 -15.35
CA GLU A 363 12.82 -4.41 -14.00
C GLU A 363 12.55 -3.24 -13.05
N ASP A 364 12.39 -3.54 -11.77
CA ASP A 364 12.29 -2.52 -10.72
C ASP A 364 13.69 -1.97 -10.40
N PRO A 365 13.96 -0.68 -10.69
CA PRO A 365 15.30 -0.11 -10.49
C PRO A 365 15.68 0.04 -9.01
N ALA A 366 14.72 0.03 -8.10
CA ALA A 366 14.99 0.11 -6.66
C ALA A 366 15.46 -1.21 -6.04
N CYS A 367 15.46 -2.32 -6.78
CA CYS A 367 15.90 -3.61 -6.25
C CYS A 367 17.41 -3.80 -6.46
N PRO A 368 18.23 -3.94 -5.39
CA PRO A 368 19.66 -4.20 -5.53
C PRO A 368 20.00 -5.69 -5.72
N TYR A 369 19.01 -6.59 -5.60
CA TYR A 369 19.22 -8.01 -5.68
C TYR A 369 19.66 -8.45 -7.09
N VAL A 370 20.67 -9.30 -7.13
CA VAL A 370 21.17 -9.91 -8.38
C VAL A 370 20.65 -11.36 -8.43
N PRO A 371 19.83 -11.72 -9.42
CA PRO A 371 19.35 -13.10 -9.58
C PRO A 371 20.50 -14.10 -9.63
N GLY A 372 20.34 -15.25 -8.96
CA GLY A 372 21.35 -16.30 -8.87
C GLY A 372 22.43 -16.08 -7.81
N SER A 373 22.52 -14.89 -7.17
CA SER A 373 23.59 -14.58 -6.21
C SER A 373 23.57 -15.40 -4.91
N LEU A 374 22.44 -15.99 -4.56
CA LEU A 374 22.28 -16.79 -3.34
C LEU A 374 22.48 -18.30 -3.56
N GLY A 375 22.71 -18.74 -4.80
CA GLY A 375 22.96 -20.17 -5.13
C GLY A 375 21.84 -21.08 -4.61
N ASP A 376 22.23 -22.21 -3.97
CA ASP A 376 21.26 -23.21 -3.50
C ASP A 376 20.42 -22.75 -2.29
N ALA A 377 20.85 -21.73 -1.54
CA ALA A 377 20.09 -21.20 -0.41
C ALA A 377 18.68 -20.73 -0.83
N VAL A 378 18.51 -20.26 -2.07
CA VAL A 378 17.20 -19.88 -2.61
C VAL A 378 16.22 -21.06 -2.62
N LYS A 379 16.68 -22.26 -2.99
CA LYS A 379 15.82 -23.45 -3.06
C LYS A 379 15.24 -23.79 -1.68
N GLU A 380 16.07 -23.72 -0.64
CA GLU A 380 15.63 -23.99 0.73
C GLU A 380 14.67 -22.91 1.25
N VAL A 381 14.96 -21.65 0.98
CA VAL A 381 14.07 -20.52 1.32
C VAL A 381 12.70 -20.67 0.65
N MET A 382 12.69 -20.98 -0.65
CA MET A 382 11.45 -21.17 -1.41
C MET A 382 10.66 -22.39 -0.94
N ALA A 383 11.32 -23.49 -0.62
CA ALA A 383 10.69 -24.69 -0.07
C ALA A 383 10.03 -24.40 1.30
N SER A 384 10.69 -23.63 2.17
CA SER A 384 10.15 -23.25 3.48
C SER A 384 8.92 -22.34 3.39
N TRP A 385 8.75 -21.63 2.28
CA TRP A 385 7.58 -20.75 2.07
C TRP A 385 6.39 -21.47 1.44
N MET A 386 6.63 -22.54 0.66
CA MET A 386 5.57 -23.32 -0.03
C MET A 386 4.96 -24.42 0.85
N GLY A 387 5.63 -24.82 1.93
CA GLY A 387 5.15 -25.79 2.92
C GLY A 387 4.42 -25.13 4.08
#